data_49860f539bb0a9735f92237a0e288439
#
_entry.id   49860f539bb0a9735f92237a0e288439
#
_cell.length_a   1.000
_cell.length_b   1.000
_cell.length_c   1.000
_cell.angle_alpha   90.00
_cell.angle_beta   90.00
_cell.angle_gamma   90.00
#
_symmetry.space_group_name_H-M   'P 1'
#
loop_
_entity.id
_entity.type
_entity.pdbx_description
1 polymer ?
#
loop_
_entity_poly.entity_id
_entity_poly.type
_entity_poly.pdbx_seq_one_letter_code
_entity_poly.pdbx_strand_id
1 'polypeptide(L)'
;MDMWTALLILQALLLPSLADGATPALRFVAVGDWGGVPNAPFHTAREMANAKEIARTVQILGADFILSLGDNFYFTGVQDVNDKRFQETFEDVFSDRSLRKVPWYVLAGNHDHLGNVSAQIAYSKISKRWNFPSPFYRLHFKIPRTNVSVAIFMLDTVTLCGNSDDFLSQQPERPRDVKLARTQLSWLKKQLAAAREDYVLVAGHYPVWSIAEHGPTHCLVKQLRPLLATYGVTAYLCGHDHNLQVRALWVGWGLGEGGPHPS
;
A
#
# COMPACT_ATOMS: atom_id res chain seq x y z
N MET A 1 -28.56 -34.27 -35.93
CA MET A 1 -28.55 -33.24 -34.86
C MET A 1 -27.84 -33.89 -33.69
N ASP A 2 -26.60 -33.52 -33.52
CA ASP A 2 -25.69 -34.21 -32.60
C ASP A 2 -26.03 -33.93 -31.12
N MET A 3 -26.03 -34.97 -30.34
CA MET A 3 -26.33 -35.00 -28.89
C MET A 3 -25.49 -33.98 -28.08
N TRP A 4 -24.38 -33.49 -28.61
CA TRP A 4 -23.47 -32.52 -27.99
C TRP A 4 -24.00 -31.08 -28.04
N THR A 5 -24.82 -30.73 -29.02
CA THR A 5 -25.40 -29.38 -29.13
C THR A 5 -26.52 -29.15 -28.11
N ALA A 6 -27.24 -30.22 -27.72
CA ALA A 6 -28.30 -30.14 -26.70
C ALA A 6 -27.72 -29.94 -25.28
N LEU A 7 -26.52 -30.48 -25.00
CA LEU A 7 -25.87 -30.37 -23.66
C LEU A 7 -25.32 -28.97 -23.39
N LEU A 8 -24.83 -28.27 -24.42
CA LEU A 8 -24.36 -26.89 -24.32
C LEU A 8 -25.47 -25.85 -24.10
N ILE A 9 -26.64 -26.11 -24.65
CA ILE A 9 -27.83 -25.24 -24.47
C ILE A 9 -28.43 -25.44 -23.08
N LEU A 10 -28.38 -26.62 -22.50
CA LEU A 10 -28.88 -26.86 -21.15
C LEU A 10 -27.99 -26.30 -20.06
N GLN A 11 -26.67 -26.22 -20.27
CA GLN A 11 -25.74 -25.55 -19.35
C GLN A 11 -25.87 -24.01 -19.35
N ALA A 12 -26.27 -23.43 -20.48
CA ALA A 12 -26.51 -21.98 -20.57
C ALA A 12 -27.81 -21.54 -19.87
N LEU A 13 -28.77 -22.44 -19.68
CA LEU A 13 -30.05 -22.13 -19.01
C LEU A 13 -30.02 -22.32 -17.48
N LEU A 14 -28.95 -22.89 -16.93
CA LEU A 14 -28.79 -23.11 -15.48
C LEU A 14 -27.78 -22.20 -14.81
N LEU A 15 -27.21 -21.23 -15.53
CA LEU A 15 -26.44 -20.15 -14.88
C LEU A 15 -27.45 -19.19 -14.24
N PRO A 16 -27.52 -19.11 -12.90
CA PRO A 16 -28.32 -18.06 -12.29
C PRO A 16 -27.79 -16.72 -12.81
N SER A 17 -28.69 -15.86 -13.22
CA SER A 17 -28.41 -14.48 -13.58
C SER A 17 -27.53 -13.87 -12.49
N LEU A 18 -26.25 -13.64 -12.78
CA LEU A 18 -25.28 -12.99 -11.89
C LEU A 18 -25.54 -11.46 -11.76
N ALA A 19 -26.75 -11.02 -12.09
CA ALA A 19 -27.07 -9.61 -12.19
C ALA A 19 -27.35 -8.93 -10.84
N ASP A 20 -27.54 -9.65 -9.71
CA ASP A 20 -27.96 -9.00 -8.46
C ASP A 20 -27.31 -9.51 -7.17
N GLY A 21 -26.16 -10.17 -7.23
CA GLY A 21 -25.51 -10.76 -6.06
C GLY A 21 -23.99 -10.56 -5.97
N ALA A 22 -23.44 -9.45 -6.43
CA ALA A 22 -22.01 -9.19 -6.20
C ALA A 22 -21.72 -9.24 -4.70
N THR A 23 -20.87 -10.21 -4.30
CA THR A 23 -20.43 -10.36 -2.92
C THR A 23 -19.94 -9.02 -2.39
N PRO A 24 -20.45 -8.56 -1.23
CA PRO A 24 -19.96 -7.34 -0.61
C PRO A 24 -18.45 -7.38 -0.46
N ALA A 25 -17.76 -6.38 -0.97
CA ALA A 25 -16.31 -6.32 -0.94
C ALA A 25 -15.81 -4.87 -0.90
N LEU A 26 -14.68 -4.65 -0.26
CA LEU A 26 -13.85 -3.48 -0.44
C LEU A 26 -12.68 -3.88 -1.34
N ARG A 27 -12.54 -3.21 -2.48
CA ARG A 27 -11.53 -3.53 -3.49
C ARG A 27 -10.54 -2.41 -3.60
N PHE A 28 -9.26 -2.73 -3.58
CA PHE A 28 -8.22 -1.73 -3.79
C PHE A 28 -7.02 -2.31 -4.50
N VAL A 29 -6.25 -1.44 -5.14
CA VAL A 29 -4.94 -1.75 -5.69
C VAL A 29 -3.89 -1.15 -4.76
N ALA A 30 -2.81 -1.87 -4.50
CA ALA A 30 -1.65 -1.35 -3.81
C ALA A 30 -0.47 -1.37 -4.78
N VAL A 31 0.21 -0.24 -4.95
CA VAL A 31 1.35 -0.08 -5.84
C VAL A 31 2.37 0.85 -5.19
N GLY A 32 3.64 0.48 -5.24
CA GLY A 32 4.77 1.32 -4.85
C GLY A 32 5.75 1.47 -5.99
N ASP A 33 6.76 2.31 -5.81
CA ASP A 33 7.95 2.33 -6.65
C ASP A 33 7.66 2.62 -8.13
N TRP A 34 6.70 3.51 -8.39
CA TRP A 34 6.21 3.81 -9.74
C TRP A 34 6.72 5.15 -10.29
N GLY A 35 7.49 5.90 -9.55
CA GLY A 35 7.77 7.33 -9.65
C GLY A 35 8.47 7.90 -10.88
N GLY A 36 8.48 7.22 -12.01
CA GLY A 36 9.02 7.73 -13.28
C GLY A 36 10.53 7.99 -13.26
N VAL A 37 10.94 9.06 -13.90
CA VAL A 37 12.36 9.51 -14.00
C VAL A 37 12.45 11.03 -13.88
N PRO A 38 13.62 11.59 -13.47
CA PRO A 38 13.75 13.03 -13.21
C PRO A 38 13.86 13.89 -14.48
N ASN A 39 14.06 13.28 -15.64
CA ASN A 39 14.23 13.96 -16.92
C ASN A 39 13.07 13.66 -17.87
N ALA A 40 12.78 14.60 -18.78
CA ALA A 40 11.76 14.40 -19.78
C ALA A 40 11.94 13.06 -20.53
N PRO A 41 10.87 12.31 -20.72
CA PRO A 41 9.45 12.63 -20.55
C PRO A 41 8.89 12.43 -19.12
N PHE A 42 9.71 12.32 -18.07
CA PHE A 42 9.37 12.15 -16.65
C PHE A 42 8.63 10.86 -16.31
N HIS A 43 8.48 9.95 -17.24
CA HIS A 43 7.93 8.61 -17.08
C HIS A 43 8.74 7.58 -17.87
N THR A 44 8.56 6.32 -17.54
CA THR A 44 9.21 5.21 -18.24
C THR A 44 8.19 4.37 -19.02
N ALA A 45 8.66 3.62 -20.01
CA ALA A 45 7.82 2.67 -20.74
C ALA A 45 7.22 1.61 -19.81
N ARG A 46 7.96 1.21 -18.76
CA ARG A 46 7.49 0.25 -17.74
C ARG A 46 6.38 0.84 -16.90
N GLU A 47 6.53 2.08 -16.46
CA GLU A 47 5.50 2.79 -15.69
C GLU A 47 4.20 2.92 -16.50
N MET A 48 4.30 3.32 -17.78
CA MET A 48 3.16 3.38 -18.71
C MET A 48 2.47 2.02 -18.89
N ALA A 49 3.26 0.93 -18.98
CA ALA A 49 2.72 -0.42 -19.08
C ALA A 49 2.00 -0.82 -17.79
N ASN A 50 2.58 -0.53 -16.62
CA ASN A 50 1.96 -0.79 -15.32
C ASN A 50 0.67 0.01 -15.15
N ALA A 51 0.65 1.29 -15.52
CA ALA A 51 -0.56 2.11 -15.46
C ALA A 51 -1.69 1.54 -16.32
N LYS A 52 -1.37 1.02 -17.52
CA LYS A 52 -2.33 0.34 -18.38
C LYS A 52 -2.90 -0.93 -17.75
N GLU A 53 -2.06 -1.76 -17.12
CA GLU A 53 -2.52 -2.99 -16.46
C GLU A 53 -3.31 -2.70 -15.18
N ILE A 54 -2.95 -1.66 -14.43
CA ILE A 54 -3.76 -1.16 -13.29
C ILE A 54 -5.14 -0.71 -13.80
N ALA A 55 -5.18 0.07 -14.88
CA ALA A 55 -6.45 0.51 -15.48
C ALA A 55 -7.31 -0.66 -15.91
N ARG A 56 -6.72 -1.67 -16.57
CA ARG A 56 -7.40 -2.91 -16.97
C ARG A 56 -7.94 -3.66 -15.77
N THR A 57 -7.15 -3.81 -14.71
CA THR A 57 -7.56 -4.46 -13.47
C THR A 57 -8.75 -3.75 -12.84
N VAL A 58 -8.72 -2.42 -12.76
CA VAL A 58 -9.83 -1.60 -12.24
C VAL A 58 -11.07 -1.70 -13.12
N GLN A 59 -10.93 -1.82 -14.44
CA GLN A 59 -12.07 -2.03 -15.35
C GLN A 59 -12.75 -3.37 -15.12
N ILE A 60 -11.98 -4.44 -14.86
CA ILE A 60 -12.50 -5.82 -14.73
C ILE A 60 -13.05 -6.06 -13.31
N LEU A 61 -12.30 -5.66 -12.28
CA LEU A 61 -12.60 -6.00 -10.90
C LEU A 61 -13.24 -4.84 -10.11
N GLY A 62 -13.10 -3.62 -10.58
CA GLY A 62 -13.37 -2.41 -9.83
C GLY A 62 -12.28 -2.13 -8.80
N ALA A 63 -12.16 -0.86 -8.39
CA ALA A 63 -11.40 -0.46 -7.21
C ALA A 63 -12.08 0.74 -6.55
N ASP A 64 -12.22 0.66 -5.22
CA ASP A 64 -12.75 1.76 -4.42
C ASP A 64 -11.67 2.83 -4.21
N PHE A 65 -10.40 2.41 -4.17
CA PHE A 65 -9.23 3.29 -4.04
C PHE A 65 -7.94 2.59 -4.48
N ILE A 66 -6.85 3.37 -4.57
CA ILE A 66 -5.49 2.89 -4.76
C ILE A 66 -4.63 3.34 -3.57
N LEU A 67 -3.78 2.45 -3.06
CA LEU A 67 -2.74 2.78 -2.09
C LEU A 67 -1.43 2.97 -2.82
N SER A 68 -0.81 4.16 -2.70
CA SER A 68 0.56 4.39 -3.13
C SER A 68 1.51 4.15 -1.97
N LEU A 69 2.40 3.17 -2.13
CA LEU A 69 3.28 2.67 -1.08
C LEU A 69 4.66 3.33 -1.07
N GLY A 70 4.75 4.55 -1.60
CA GLY A 70 5.99 5.34 -1.61
C GLY A 70 6.79 5.21 -2.90
N ASP A 71 7.86 5.99 -2.95
CA ASP A 71 8.66 6.26 -4.13
C ASP A 71 7.78 6.72 -5.30
N ASN A 72 7.06 7.79 -4.97
CA ASN A 72 6.11 8.41 -5.89
C ASN A 72 6.81 9.20 -6.99
N PHE A 73 8.08 9.62 -6.77
CA PHE A 73 8.86 10.41 -7.72
C PHE A 73 10.36 10.12 -7.61
N TYR A 74 10.89 9.29 -8.53
CA TYR A 74 12.33 9.01 -8.62
C TYR A 74 13.10 10.18 -9.24
N PHE A 75 14.39 10.44 -8.89
CA PHE A 75 15.14 9.79 -7.82
C PHE A 75 15.19 10.68 -6.59
N THR A 76 14.78 11.93 -6.70
CA THR A 76 14.92 12.97 -5.67
C THR A 76 13.60 13.68 -5.35
N GLY A 77 12.49 12.97 -5.44
CA GLY A 77 11.17 13.51 -5.15
C GLY A 77 10.78 14.68 -6.05
N VAL A 78 9.88 15.52 -5.57
CA VAL A 78 9.46 16.79 -6.19
C VAL A 78 10.03 17.97 -5.42
N GLN A 79 10.14 19.14 -6.08
CA GLN A 79 10.73 20.35 -5.47
C GLN A 79 9.68 21.18 -4.72
N ASP A 80 8.57 21.45 -5.35
CA ASP A 80 7.46 22.21 -4.79
C ASP A 80 6.12 21.71 -5.32
N VAL A 81 5.02 22.34 -4.89
CA VAL A 81 3.66 21.93 -5.28
C VAL A 81 3.32 22.17 -6.76
N ASN A 82 4.13 22.96 -7.47
CA ASN A 82 3.98 23.25 -8.90
C ASN A 82 4.93 22.41 -9.76
N ASP A 83 5.67 21.48 -9.15
CA ASP A 83 6.57 20.60 -9.89
C ASP A 83 5.77 19.88 -10.99
N LYS A 84 6.24 20.01 -12.24
CA LYS A 84 5.57 19.44 -13.41
C LYS A 84 5.45 17.92 -13.36
N ARG A 85 6.24 17.24 -12.53
CA ARG A 85 6.18 15.80 -12.34
C ARG A 85 4.83 15.33 -11.76
N PHE A 86 4.13 16.17 -11.02
CA PHE A 86 2.76 15.84 -10.63
C PHE A 86 1.88 15.63 -11.86
N GLN A 87 2.04 16.46 -12.89
CA GLN A 87 1.30 16.29 -14.13
C GLN A 87 1.87 15.16 -14.99
N GLU A 88 3.17 15.19 -15.29
CA GLU A 88 3.80 14.34 -16.31
C GLU A 88 4.09 12.91 -15.82
N THR A 89 4.37 12.71 -14.52
CA THR A 89 4.61 11.38 -13.91
C THR A 89 3.34 10.77 -13.35
N PHE A 90 2.40 11.57 -12.83
CA PHE A 90 1.19 11.03 -12.18
C PHE A 90 -0.08 11.24 -13.00
N GLU A 91 -0.49 12.49 -13.26
CA GLU A 91 -1.81 12.75 -13.85
C GLU A 91 -1.93 12.21 -15.28
N ASP A 92 -0.88 12.39 -16.11
CA ASP A 92 -0.86 11.95 -17.50
C ASP A 92 -0.65 10.44 -17.65
N VAL A 93 0.19 9.85 -16.80
CA VAL A 93 0.46 8.40 -16.82
C VAL A 93 -0.77 7.61 -16.40
N PHE A 94 -1.40 7.97 -15.29
CA PHE A 94 -2.59 7.30 -14.77
C PHE A 94 -3.89 7.97 -15.25
N SER A 95 -3.93 8.37 -16.52
CA SER A 95 -5.00 9.17 -17.13
C SER A 95 -6.16 8.36 -17.70
N ASP A 96 -6.12 7.02 -17.67
CA ASP A 96 -7.21 6.19 -18.16
C ASP A 96 -8.54 6.55 -17.48
N ARG A 97 -9.63 6.47 -18.26
CA ARG A 97 -10.98 6.82 -17.77
C ARG A 97 -11.38 6.07 -16.50
N SER A 98 -10.95 4.81 -16.37
CA SER A 98 -11.23 3.98 -15.19
C SER A 98 -10.54 4.48 -13.93
N LEU A 99 -9.40 5.18 -14.05
CA LEU A 99 -8.58 5.66 -12.95
C LEU A 99 -8.89 7.11 -12.53
N ARG A 100 -9.51 7.90 -13.40
CA ARG A 100 -9.70 9.36 -13.19
C ARG A 100 -10.48 9.73 -11.94
N LYS A 101 -11.33 8.84 -11.45
CA LYS A 101 -12.18 9.08 -10.27
C LYS A 101 -11.80 8.22 -9.07
N VAL A 102 -10.83 7.31 -9.24
CA VAL A 102 -10.37 6.45 -8.14
C VAL A 102 -9.44 7.27 -7.25
N PRO A 103 -9.73 7.42 -5.95
CA PRO A 103 -8.85 8.14 -5.03
C PRO A 103 -7.57 7.33 -4.77
N TRP A 104 -6.45 8.02 -4.72
CA TRP A 104 -5.16 7.49 -4.31
C TRP A 104 -4.85 7.96 -2.90
N TYR A 105 -4.56 7.04 -1.99
CA TYR A 105 -4.05 7.31 -0.65
C TYR A 105 -2.56 7.05 -0.63
N VAL A 106 -1.80 8.09 -0.32
CA VAL A 106 -0.37 8.16 -0.61
C VAL A 106 0.43 8.17 0.68
N LEU A 107 1.54 7.46 0.69
CA LEU A 107 2.62 7.62 1.66
C LEU A 107 3.95 7.90 0.94
N ALA A 108 4.94 8.40 1.66
CA ALA A 108 6.26 8.72 1.11
C ALA A 108 7.24 7.54 1.24
N GLY A 109 8.11 7.38 0.24
CA GLY A 109 9.28 6.51 0.28
C GLY A 109 10.59 7.29 0.46
N ASN A 110 11.72 6.59 0.38
CA ASN A 110 13.04 7.19 0.60
C ASN A 110 13.41 8.21 -0.50
N HIS A 111 13.03 7.96 -1.75
CA HIS A 111 13.23 8.92 -2.84
C HIS A 111 12.39 10.19 -2.67
N ASP A 112 11.17 10.07 -2.16
CA ASP A 112 10.31 11.22 -1.87
C ASP A 112 10.93 12.13 -0.79
N HIS A 113 11.60 11.53 0.19
CA HIS A 113 12.30 12.25 1.27
C HIS A 113 13.61 12.93 0.84
N LEU A 114 14.14 12.62 -0.33
CA LEU A 114 15.24 13.38 -0.95
C LEU A 114 14.75 14.68 -1.60
N GLY A 115 13.44 14.81 -1.78
CA GLY A 115 12.77 16.01 -2.25
C GLY A 115 11.92 16.67 -1.15
N ASN A 116 10.76 17.16 -1.54
CA ASN A 116 9.85 17.91 -0.68
C ASN A 116 8.54 17.15 -0.44
N VAL A 117 8.50 16.31 0.59
CA VAL A 117 7.29 15.57 0.99
C VAL A 117 6.13 16.53 1.34
N SER A 118 6.44 17.72 1.91
CA SER A 118 5.40 18.72 2.20
C SER A 118 4.72 19.24 0.93
N ALA A 119 5.42 19.28 -0.20
CA ALA A 119 4.82 19.60 -1.50
C ALA A 119 3.83 18.51 -1.95
N GLN A 120 4.16 17.24 -1.74
CA GLN A 120 3.26 16.12 -2.04
C GLN A 120 1.99 16.17 -1.16
N ILE A 121 2.14 16.51 0.11
CA ILE A 121 1.00 16.73 1.02
C ILE A 121 0.15 17.91 0.54
N ALA A 122 0.77 19.03 0.16
CA ALA A 122 0.08 20.22 -0.34
C ALA A 122 -0.66 19.95 -1.66
N TYR A 123 -0.15 19.07 -2.51
CA TYR A 123 -0.79 18.70 -3.78
C TYR A 123 -2.17 18.05 -3.59
N SER A 124 -2.46 17.50 -2.43
CA SER A 124 -3.80 17.01 -2.07
C SER A 124 -4.90 18.08 -2.13
N LYS A 125 -4.52 19.36 -2.12
CA LYS A 125 -5.45 20.48 -2.29
C LYS A 125 -5.71 20.81 -3.78
N ILE A 126 -4.88 20.32 -4.67
CA ILE A 126 -4.92 20.57 -6.12
C ILE A 126 -5.60 19.40 -6.84
N SER A 127 -5.10 18.18 -6.65
CA SER A 127 -5.68 16.99 -7.25
C SER A 127 -6.69 16.32 -6.33
N LYS A 128 -7.93 16.14 -6.84
CA LYS A 128 -9.01 15.48 -6.08
C LYS A 128 -8.76 13.99 -5.84
N ARG A 129 -7.89 13.38 -6.63
CA ARG A 129 -7.59 11.95 -6.49
C ARG A 129 -6.32 11.68 -5.68
N TRP A 130 -5.46 12.68 -5.47
CA TRP A 130 -4.26 12.57 -4.64
C TRP A 130 -4.58 12.90 -3.19
N ASN A 131 -4.54 11.91 -2.30
CA ASN A 131 -4.87 12.08 -0.89
C ASN A 131 -3.65 11.75 -0.02
N PHE A 132 -2.94 12.77 0.42
CA PHE A 132 -1.80 12.68 1.32
C PHE A 132 -1.95 13.75 2.42
N PRO A 133 -2.81 13.50 3.43
CA PRO A 133 -3.20 14.56 4.38
C PRO A 133 -2.11 14.91 5.40
N SER A 134 -1.25 13.96 5.73
CA SER A 134 -0.14 14.11 6.67
C SER A 134 0.86 12.96 6.51
N PRO A 135 2.10 13.04 7.03
CA PRO A 135 3.10 11.99 6.87
C PRO A 135 2.63 10.61 7.36
N PHE A 136 1.80 10.58 8.38
CA PHE A 136 1.14 9.36 8.84
C PHE A 136 -0.30 9.65 9.22
N TYR A 137 -1.21 8.74 8.87
CA TYR A 137 -2.65 8.92 9.05
C TYR A 137 -3.40 7.61 9.04
N ARG A 138 -4.70 7.67 9.36
CA ARG A 138 -5.59 6.53 9.38
C ARG A 138 -6.69 6.70 8.35
N LEU A 139 -6.98 5.61 7.65
CA LEU A 139 -8.16 5.45 6.82
C LEU A 139 -9.14 4.51 7.51
N HIS A 140 -10.42 4.72 7.27
CA HIS A 140 -11.49 3.88 7.78
C HIS A 140 -12.52 3.65 6.68
N PHE A 141 -12.84 2.38 6.44
CA PHE A 141 -13.82 1.97 5.45
C PHE A 141 -14.84 1.00 6.06
N LYS A 142 -16.04 0.97 5.48
CA LYS A 142 -17.00 -0.09 5.68
C LYS A 142 -17.14 -0.88 4.39
N ILE A 143 -17.21 -2.21 4.50
CA ILE A 143 -17.54 -3.05 3.34
C ILE A 143 -19.01 -2.80 3.00
N PRO A 144 -19.32 -2.34 1.78
CA PRO A 144 -20.69 -1.99 1.40
C PRO A 144 -21.71 -3.10 1.71
N ARG A 145 -22.88 -2.73 2.22
CA ARG A 145 -23.96 -3.64 2.58
C ARG A 145 -23.61 -4.67 3.69
N THR A 146 -22.61 -4.38 4.50
CA THR A 146 -22.23 -5.18 5.68
C THR A 146 -21.97 -4.30 6.90
N ASN A 147 -21.81 -4.93 8.07
CA ASN A 147 -21.30 -4.24 9.25
C ASN A 147 -19.77 -4.34 9.39
N VAL A 148 -19.12 -5.01 8.44
CA VAL A 148 -17.67 -5.23 8.47
C VAL A 148 -16.93 -3.94 8.15
N SER A 149 -15.91 -3.65 8.95
CA SER A 149 -15.11 -2.44 8.89
C SER A 149 -13.61 -2.74 8.71
N VAL A 150 -12.92 -1.80 8.08
CA VAL A 150 -11.49 -1.90 7.78
C VAL A 150 -10.79 -0.62 8.20
N ALA A 151 -9.74 -0.73 9.00
CA ALA A 151 -8.80 0.37 9.26
C ALA A 151 -7.50 0.14 8.48
N ILE A 152 -6.93 1.20 7.91
CA ILE A 152 -5.60 1.18 7.29
C ILE A 152 -4.78 2.31 7.92
N PHE A 153 -3.65 1.96 8.52
CA PHE A 153 -2.70 2.92 9.08
C PHE A 153 -1.56 3.15 8.10
N MET A 154 -1.50 4.33 7.53
CA MET A 154 -0.46 4.78 6.61
C MET A 154 0.70 5.36 7.41
N LEU A 155 1.90 4.83 7.24
CA LEU A 155 3.11 5.19 7.98
C LEU A 155 4.17 5.79 7.08
N ASP A 156 4.91 6.73 7.62
CA ASP A 156 6.16 7.21 7.05
C ASP A 156 7.33 6.44 7.68
N THR A 157 7.78 5.40 7.00
CA THR A 157 8.86 4.53 7.49
C THR A 157 10.23 5.18 7.43
N VAL A 158 10.41 6.19 6.56
CA VAL A 158 11.64 7.00 6.51
C VAL A 158 11.73 7.89 7.75
N THR A 159 10.63 8.52 8.15
CA THR A 159 10.56 9.24 9.43
C THR A 159 10.84 8.32 10.61
N LEU A 160 10.39 7.06 10.59
CA LEU A 160 10.61 6.09 11.68
C LEU A 160 12.06 5.61 11.77
N CYS A 161 12.69 5.30 10.63
CA CYS A 161 13.93 4.54 10.59
C CYS A 161 15.12 5.32 10.04
N GLY A 162 14.87 6.41 9.34
CA GLY A 162 15.87 7.16 8.56
C GLY A 162 15.78 6.86 7.09
N ASN A 163 16.54 7.61 6.29
CA ASN A 163 16.67 7.35 4.87
C ASN A 163 17.64 6.18 4.61
N SER A 164 17.43 5.46 3.53
CA SER A 164 18.38 4.46 3.01
C SER A 164 18.95 4.96 1.68
N ASP A 165 20.22 4.66 1.44
CA ASP A 165 20.76 4.72 0.08
C ASP A 165 20.30 3.47 -0.67
N ASP A 166 19.95 3.61 -1.95
CA ASP A 166 19.52 2.47 -2.78
C ASP A 166 20.68 1.55 -3.18
N PHE A 167 21.87 1.85 -2.72
CA PHE A 167 23.05 1.06 -3.04
C PHE A 167 23.28 -0.03 -2.01
N LEU A 168 23.06 -1.29 -2.44
CA LEU A 168 23.57 -2.51 -1.80
C LEU A 168 23.12 -2.73 -0.35
N SER A 169 21.90 -3.22 -0.14
CA SER A 169 21.44 -3.75 1.16
C SER A 169 21.66 -2.84 2.37
N GLN A 170 21.81 -1.55 2.14
CA GLN A 170 22.03 -0.59 3.23
C GLN A 170 20.78 -0.43 4.09
N GLN A 171 20.97 -0.67 5.37
CA GLN A 171 19.94 -0.38 6.34
C GLN A 171 19.76 1.13 6.51
N PRO A 172 18.53 1.63 6.73
CA PRO A 172 18.33 3.02 7.13
C PRO A 172 19.21 3.38 8.31
N GLU A 173 19.90 4.51 8.23
CA GLU A 173 20.87 4.90 9.26
C GLU A 173 20.21 5.11 10.62
N ARG A 174 19.32 6.06 10.71
CA ARG A 174 18.52 6.42 11.88
C ARG A 174 17.57 7.57 11.56
N PRO A 175 16.50 7.78 12.33
CA PRO A 175 15.60 8.92 12.14
C PRO A 175 16.34 10.25 12.20
N ARG A 176 16.10 11.11 11.21
CA ARG A 176 16.61 12.49 11.22
C ARG A 176 15.99 13.31 12.35
N ASP A 177 14.69 13.11 12.59
CA ASP A 177 13.94 13.68 13.71
C ASP A 177 13.43 12.57 14.63
N VAL A 178 14.20 12.30 15.69
CA VAL A 178 13.87 11.27 16.69
C VAL A 178 12.58 11.60 17.45
N LYS A 179 12.23 12.87 17.62
CA LYS A 179 11.00 13.28 18.30
C LYS A 179 9.79 12.94 17.43
N LEU A 180 9.84 13.26 16.15
CA LEU A 180 8.78 12.93 15.19
C LEU A 180 8.62 11.43 15.05
N ALA A 181 9.72 10.66 14.95
CA ALA A 181 9.71 9.20 14.92
C ALA A 181 8.99 8.62 16.16
N ARG A 182 9.33 9.09 17.35
CA ARG A 182 8.66 8.67 18.60
C ARG A 182 7.18 9.07 18.62
N THR A 183 6.84 10.24 18.12
CA THR A 183 5.47 10.72 18.01
C THR A 183 4.65 9.80 17.13
N GLN A 184 5.16 9.43 15.95
CA GLN A 184 4.49 8.51 15.04
C GLN A 184 4.29 7.11 15.67
N LEU A 185 5.34 6.57 16.29
CA LEU A 185 5.26 5.24 16.91
C LEU A 185 4.26 5.22 18.08
N SER A 186 4.26 6.28 18.90
CA SER A 186 3.30 6.44 19.99
C SER A 186 1.86 6.59 19.48
N TRP A 187 1.68 7.35 18.40
CA TRP A 187 0.40 7.49 17.72
C TRP A 187 -0.08 6.13 17.20
N LEU A 188 0.76 5.39 16.47
CA LEU A 188 0.40 4.07 15.94
C LEU A 188 -0.02 3.12 17.07
N LYS A 189 0.77 3.04 18.14
CA LYS A 189 0.44 2.21 19.32
C LYS A 189 -0.91 2.54 19.91
N LYS A 190 -1.23 3.83 20.08
CA LYS A 190 -2.53 4.29 20.59
C LYS A 190 -3.66 3.92 19.62
N GLN A 191 -3.45 4.10 18.32
CA GLN A 191 -4.45 3.79 17.29
C GLN A 191 -4.74 2.28 17.24
N LEU A 192 -3.71 1.45 17.23
CA LEU A 192 -3.85 -0.01 17.23
C LEU A 192 -4.57 -0.51 18.49
N ALA A 193 -4.22 0.02 19.67
CA ALA A 193 -4.88 -0.32 20.93
C ALA A 193 -6.38 0.08 20.96
N ALA A 194 -6.73 1.13 20.24
CA ALA A 194 -8.10 1.63 20.14
C ALA A 194 -8.90 1.02 18.98
N ALA A 195 -8.25 0.37 18.03
CA ALA A 195 -8.90 -0.21 16.84
C ALA A 195 -9.94 -1.28 17.27
N ARG A 196 -11.08 -1.24 16.62
CA ARG A 196 -12.20 -2.20 16.80
C ARG A 196 -12.71 -2.70 15.46
N GLU A 197 -12.02 -2.35 14.40
CA GLU A 197 -12.36 -2.78 13.05
C GLU A 197 -12.09 -4.29 12.91
N ASP A 198 -12.88 -4.92 12.03
CA ASP A 198 -12.78 -6.36 11.75
C ASP A 198 -11.47 -6.71 11.03
N TYR A 199 -10.97 -5.79 10.22
CA TYR A 199 -9.67 -5.88 9.54
C TYR A 199 -8.84 -4.65 9.84
N VAL A 200 -7.61 -4.88 10.28
CA VAL A 200 -6.62 -3.83 10.56
C VAL A 200 -5.42 -4.05 9.65
N LEU A 201 -5.18 -3.11 8.75
CA LEU A 201 -4.02 -3.09 7.87
C LEU A 201 -3.06 -1.98 8.30
N VAL A 202 -1.79 -2.20 8.06
CA VAL A 202 -0.74 -1.18 8.21
C VAL A 202 0.02 -1.11 6.88
N ALA A 203 0.31 0.08 6.41
CA ALA A 203 1.07 0.31 5.20
C ALA A 203 2.25 1.25 5.48
N GLY A 204 3.37 0.97 4.85
CA GLY A 204 4.60 1.78 4.90
C GLY A 204 5.43 1.51 3.67
N HIS A 205 6.48 2.30 3.43
CA HIS A 205 7.32 2.08 2.26
C HIS A 205 8.31 0.93 2.49
N TYR A 206 9.13 1.00 3.53
CA TYR A 206 10.11 -0.06 3.81
C TYR A 206 9.44 -1.38 4.21
N PRO A 207 9.96 -2.53 3.75
CA PRO A 207 9.50 -3.84 4.19
C PRO A 207 9.92 -4.13 5.64
N VAL A 208 9.02 -4.73 6.42
CA VAL A 208 9.41 -5.32 7.72
C VAL A 208 10.31 -6.53 7.48
N TRP A 209 9.96 -7.33 6.48
CA TRP A 209 10.73 -8.50 6.08
C TRP A 209 10.73 -8.66 4.56
N SER A 210 11.90 -8.85 3.99
CA SER A 210 12.09 -9.17 2.58
C SER A 210 13.22 -10.17 2.38
N ILE A 211 13.15 -10.93 1.29
CA ILE A 211 14.25 -11.79 0.81
C ILE A 211 14.93 -11.20 -0.43
N ALA A 212 14.45 -10.02 -0.85
CA ALA A 212 15.02 -9.31 -1.99
C ALA A 212 16.21 -8.45 -1.58
N GLU A 213 16.67 -7.59 -2.46
CA GLU A 213 17.94 -6.88 -2.39
C GLU A 213 18.14 -6.05 -1.12
N HIS A 214 17.08 -5.34 -0.68
CA HIS A 214 17.15 -4.49 0.51
C HIS A 214 16.98 -5.27 1.83
N GLY A 215 16.52 -6.53 1.75
CA GLY A 215 16.35 -7.41 2.90
C GLY A 215 15.35 -6.88 3.94
N PRO A 216 15.32 -7.48 5.15
CA PRO A 216 14.49 -6.97 6.23
C PRO A 216 15.03 -5.63 6.74
N THR A 217 14.14 -4.68 7.01
CA THR A 217 14.50 -3.41 7.64
C THR A 217 14.64 -3.60 9.15
N HIS A 218 15.85 -3.66 9.67
CA HIS A 218 16.15 -4.00 11.07
C HIS A 218 15.42 -3.09 12.07
N CYS A 219 15.31 -1.80 11.76
CA CYS A 219 14.55 -0.84 12.54
C CYS A 219 13.07 -1.26 12.69
N LEU A 220 12.41 -1.65 11.58
CA LEU A 220 11.01 -2.09 11.59
C LEU A 220 10.83 -3.45 12.24
N VAL A 221 11.77 -4.38 12.03
CA VAL A 221 11.77 -5.67 12.74
C VAL A 221 11.79 -5.45 14.25
N LYS A 222 12.58 -4.47 14.73
CA LYS A 222 12.70 -4.16 16.16
C LYS A 222 11.51 -3.39 16.71
N GLN A 223 10.97 -2.41 15.97
CA GLN A 223 10.01 -1.45 16.50
C GLN A 223 8.57 -1.73 16.06
N LEU A 224 8.35 -2.11 14.79
CA LEU A 224 7.02 -2.26 14.20
C LEU A 224 6.50 -3.70 14.33
N ARG A 225 7.31 -4.71 13.98
CA ARG A 225 6.89 -6.12 14.02
C ARG A 225 6.24 -6.52 15.35
N PRO A 226 6.79 -6.16 16.54
CA PRO A 226 6.13 -6.49 17.81
C PRO A 226 4.75 -5.86 17.96
N LEU A 227 4.54 -4.65 17.46
CA LEU A 227 3.22 -3.99 17.50
C LEU A 227 2.23 -4.68 16.57
N LEU A 228 2.66 -5.02 15.33
CA LEU A 228 1.81 -5.76 14.38
C LEU A 228 1.33 -7.08 15.01
N ALA A 229 2.23 -7.81 15.68
CA ALA A 229 1.94 -9.06 16.35
C ALA A 229 1.01 -8.86 17.56
N THR A 230 1.34 -7.93 18.46
CA THR A 230 0.59 -7.69 19.71
C THR A 230 -0.85 -7.31 19.45
N TYR A 231 -1.10 -6.52 18.40
CA TYR A 231 -2.44 -6.02 18.08
C TYR A 231 -3.16 -6.81 16.98
N GLY A 232 -2.62 -7.96 16.58
CA GLY A 232 -3.27 -8.83 15.59
C GLY A 232 -3.52 -8.16 14.25
N VAL A 233 -2.56 -7.36 13.76
CA VAL A 233 -2.67 -6.69 12.45
C VAL A 233 -2.83 -7.72 11.37
N THR A 234 -3.86 -7.55 10.52
CA THR A 234 -4.23 -8.49 9.47
C THR A 234 -3.16 -8.62 8.39
N ALA A 235 -2.61 -7.48 7.95
CA ALA A 235 -1.53 -7.44 6.98
C ALA A 235 -0.71 -6.15 7.06
N TYR A 236 0.55 -6.23 6.66
CA TYR A 236 1.43 -5.11 6.40
C TYR A 236 1.72 -5.03 4.89
N LEU A 237 1.51 -3.86 4.30
CA LEU A 237 1.73 -3.59 2.87
C LEU A 237 2.93 -2.67 2.70
N CYS A 238 3.83 -2.98 1.78
CA CYS A 238 5.03 -2.19 1.54
C CYS A 238 5.47 -2.20 0.07
N GLY A 239 6.35 -1.25 -0.27
CA GLY A 239 7.11 -1.14 -1.50
C GLY A 239 8.60 -1.40 -1.27
N HIS A 240 9.46 -0.53 -1.81
CA HIS A 240 10.91 -0.47 -1.67
C HIS A 240 11.68 -1.59 -2.39
N ASP A 241 11.35 -2.84 -2.13
CA ASP A 241 11.88 -3.96 -2.90
C ASP A 241 11.06 -4.17 -4.17
N HIS A 242 11.65 -3.95 -5.33
CA HIS A 242 10.99 -3.96 -6.63
C HIS A 242 10.61 -5.37 -7.10
N ASN A 243 9.94 -6.11 -6.23
CA ASN A 243 9.42 -7.45 -6.53
C ASN A 243 8.12 -7.74 -5.79
N LEU A 244 7.41 -8.77 -6.25
CA LEU A 244 6.18 -9.23 -5.59
C LEU A 244 6.51 -10.35 -4.61
N GLN A 245 6.26 -10.12 -3.32
CA GLN A 245 6.40 -11.11 -2.25
C GLN A 245 5.14 -11.15 -1.38
N VAL A 246 4.79 -12.34 -0.93
CA VAL A 246 3.83 -12.54 0.16
C VAL A 246 4.53 -13.33 1.26
N ARG A 247 4.55 -12.79 2.46
CA ARG A 247 5.20 -13.41 3.63
C ARG A 247 4.24 -13.55 4.78
N ALA A 248 4.09 -14.75 5.31
CA ALA A 248 3.40 -14.97 6.58
C ALA A 248 4.36 -14.63 7.71
N LEU A 249 4.01 -13.64 8.53
CA LEU A 249 4.68 -13.40 9.79
C LEU A 249 4.11 -14.41 10.80
N TRP A 250 4.77 -15.55 10.97
CA TRP A 250 4.45 -16.47 12.05
C TRP A 250 4.74 -15.78 13.37
N VAL A 251 3.70 -15.37 14.07
CA VAL A 251 3.79 -15.12 15.50
C VAL A 251 3.77 -16.51 16.15
N GLY A 252 4.94 -17.00 16.52
CA GLY A 252 5.02 -18.19 17.36
C GLY A 252 4.19 -17.93 18.60
N TRP A 253 3.08 -18.63 18.75
CA TRP A 253 2.48 -18.81 20.05
C TRP A 253 3.58 -19.45 20.90
N GLY A 254 4.08 -18.73 21.89
CA GLY A 254 4.97 -19.31 22.87
C GLY A 254 4.28 -20.53 23.43
N LEU A 255 4.75 -21.69 23.08
CA LEU A 255 4.44 -22.90 23.82
C LEU A 255 4.98 -22.64 25.21
N GLY A 256 4.08 -22.30 26.13
CA GLY A 256 4.36 -22.33 27.55
C GLY A 256 4.91 -23.72 27.83
N GLU A 257 6.16 -23.77 28.26
CA GLU A 257 6.71 -24.96 28.89
C GLU A 257 5.82 -25.32 30.08
N GLY A 258 5.24 -26.51 30.08
CA GLY A 258 4.63 -27.04 31.25
C GLY A 258 3.23 -27.65 31.09
N GLY A 259 3.11 -28.75 30.36
CA GLY A 259 1.99 -29.68 30.49
C GLY A 259 2.53 -31.11 30.59
N PRO A 260 2.10 -31.93 31.57
CA PRO A 260 2.65 -33.28 31.78
C PRO A 260 2.22 -34.19 30.64
N HIS A 261 3.18 -34.97 30.16
CA HIS A 261 2.93 -36.12 29.28
C HIS A 261 1.99 -37.10 29.98
N PRO A 262 0.89 -37.58 29.37
CA PRO A 262 0.20 -38.75 29.85
C PRO A 262 1.02 -40.00 29.52
N SER A 263 1.23 -40.81 30.55
CA SER A 263 1.80 -42.15 30.57
C SER A 263 1.04 -43.12 29.65
#